data_70e2fe5ca16cc6a686de0b3a7b50d35d
#
_entry.id   70e2fe5ca16cc6a686de0b3a7b50d35d
#
_cell.length_a   1.000
_cell.length_b   1.000
_cell.length_c   1.000
_cell.angle_alpha   90.00
_cell.angle_beta   90.00
_cell.angle_gamma   90.00
#
_symmetry.space_group_name_H-M   'P 1'
#
loop_
_entity.id
_entity.type
_entity.pdbx_description
1 polymer ?
#
loop_
_entity_poly.entity_id
_entity_poly.type
_entity_poly.pdbx_seq_one_letter_code
_entity_poly.pdbx_strand_id
1 'polypeptide(L)'
;MTGEKASPWSALNHVTFRWLWLASIASNIGTWMHEVGAGWLMTSLSTNPMHVALVQVAGSAPMFLLALPAGAMADIVDKRRYLLGVQLWMAAVATLLATLTLLGLTTIWLLLSLTLAMGVGTALMMPAWSALTPELVSKRDLPSAIALSSLGINVARALGPAIAGVLVSLSGPWATFALNALSFFAVMAVLLTWKRERQVAAFPAERL
;
A
#
# COMPACT_ATOMS: atom_id res chain seq x y z
N MET A 1 -20.94 -23.23 -26.87
CA MET A 1 -20.26 -21.92 -26.69
C MET A 1 -19.00 -22.18 -25.88
N THR A 2 -17.89 -22.42 -26.54
CA THR A 2 -16.58 -22.65 -25.93
C THR A 2 -16.08 -21.28 -25.41
N GLY A 3 -16.26 -21.05 -24.10
CA GLY A 3 -15.72 -19.84 -23.46
C GLY A 3 -14.19 -19.87 -23.55
N GLU A 4 -13.65 -19.13 -24.48
CA GLU A 4 -12.22 -18.88 -24.62
C GLU A 4 -11.72 -18.35 -23.26
N LYS A 5 -10.97 -19.16 -22.52
CA LYS A 5 -10.42 -18.78 -21.22
C LYS A 5 -9.51 -17.56 -21.45
N ALA A 6 -9.83 -16.45 -20.80
CA ALA A 6 -8.97 -15.27 -20.83
C ALA A 6 -7.55 -15.67 -20.41
N SER A 7 -6.54 -15.17 -21.11
CA SER A 7 -5.15 -15.41 -20.74
C SER A 7 -4.91 -14.94 -19.29
N PRO A 8 -4.09 -15.64 -18.49
CA PRO A 8 -3.70 -15.18 -17.15
C PRO A 8 -3.12 -13.76 -17.11
N TRP A 9 -2.63 -13.28 -18.24
CA TRP A 9 -2.00 -11.95 -18.40
C TRP A 9 -2.92 -10.93 -19.07
N SER A 10 -4.18 -11.29 -19.37
CA SER A 10 -5.10 -10.43 -20.15
C SER A 10 -5.35 -9.07 -19.51
N ALA A 11 -5.36 -8.99 -18.17
CA ALA A 11 -5.53 -7.72 -17.46
C ALA A 11 -4.40 -6.71 -17.74
N LEU A 12 -3.19 -7.14 -18.10
CA LEU A 12 -2.08 -6.25 -18.45
C LEU A 12 -2.28 -5.53 -19.80
N ASN A 13 -3.25 -5.93 -20.62
CA ASN A 13 -3.63 -5.21 -21.82
C ASN A 13 -4.30 -3.87 -21.52
N HIS A 14 -4.90 -3.74 -20.32
CA HIS A 14 -5.44 -2.48 -19.83
C HIS A 14 -4.30 -1.59 -19.32
N VAL A 15 -3.98 -0.54 -20.06
CA VAL A 15 -2.81 0.33 -19.80
C VAL A 15 -2.80 0.88 -18.38
N THR A 16 -3.95 1.39 -17.89
CA THR A 16 -4.07 1.93 -16.54
C THR A 16 -3.83 0.86 -15.47
N PHE A 17 -4.43 -0.32 -15.63
CA PHE A 17 -4.20 -1.43 -14.71
C PHE A 17 -2.72 -1.84 -14.68
N ARG A 18 -2.09 -1.97 -15.83
CA ARG A 18 -0.66 -2.34 -15.94
C ARG A 18 0.25 -1.39 -15.17
N TRP A 19 0.09 -0.07 -15.34
CA TRP A 19 0.91 0.90 -14.63
C TRP A 19 0.63 0.95 -13.13
N LEU A 20 -0.65 0.86 -12.72
CA LEU A 20 -1.00 0.77 -11.31
C LEU A 20 -0.49 -0.53 -10.68
N TRP A 21 -0.54 -1.63 -11.39
CA TRP A 21 -0.01 -2.91 -10.93
C TRP A 21 1.50 -2.86 -10.71
N LEU A 22 2.26 -2.31 -11.66
CA LEU A 22 3.71 -2.12 -11.50
C LEU A 22 4.05 -1.20 -10.33
N ALA A 23 3.36 -0.06 -10.24
CA ALA A 23 3.54 0.87 -9.12
C ALA A 23 3.16 0.24 -7.77
N SER A 24 2.11 -0.60 -7.74
CA SER A 24 1.71 -1.31 -6.52
C SER A 24 2.72 -2.37 -6.08
N ILE A 25 3.38 -3.07 -7.02
CA ILE A 25 4.47 -3.99 -6.68
C ILE A 25 5.61 -3.22 -6.02
N ALA A 26 6.05 -2.11 -6.61
CA ALA A 26 7.10 -1.28 -6.04
C ALA A 26 6.71 -0.75 -4.63
N SER A 27 5.45 -0.30 -4.46
CA SER A 27 4.93 0.16 -3.18
C SER A 27 4.82 -0.97 -2.14
N ASN A 28 4.37 -2.15 -2.54
CA ASN A 28 4.33 -3.30 -1.64
C ASN A 28 5.74 -3.74 -1.22
N ILE A 29 6.72 -3.76 -2.13
CA ILE A 29 8.12 -4.01 -1.79
C ILE A 29 8.60 -2.97 -0.76
N GLY A 30 8.33 -1.68 -1.00
CA GLY A 30 8.62 -0.59 -0.07
C GLY A 30 8.02 -0.80 1.32
N THR A 31 6.77 -1.24 1.39
CA THR A 31 6.08 -1.52 2.66
C THR A 31 6.74 -2.68 3.42
N TRP A 32 7.06 -3.79 2.74
CA TRP A 32 7.79 -4.90 3.37
C TRP A 32 9.20 -4.49 3.84
N MET A 33 9.88 -3.64 3.04
CA MET A 33 11.17 -3.07 3.46
C MET A 33 11.03 -2.19 4.70
N HIS A 34 9.98 -1.37 4.76
CA HIS A 34 9.68 -0.50 5.91
C HIS A 34 9.45 -1.33 7.18
N GLU A 35 8.70 -2.41 7.12
CA GLU A 35 8.45 -3.31 8.27
C GLU A 35 9.76 -3.91 8.82
N VAL A 36 10.63 -4.39 7.94
CA VAL A 36 11.95 -4.90 8.35
C VAL A 36 12.81 -3.79 8.95
N GLY A 37 12.83 -2.60 8.31
CA GLY A 37 13.58 -1.44 8.82
C GLY A 37 13.10 -1.00 10.19
N ALA A 38 11.78 -0.97 10.42
CA ALA A 38 11.19 -0.61 11.71
C ALA A 38 11.53 -1.63 12.80
N GLY A 39 11.43 -2.93 12.49
CA GLY A 39 11.85 -3.99 13.41
C GLY A 39 13.33 -3.89 13.77
N TRP A 40 14.20 -3.71 12.76
CA TRP A 40 15.64 -3.54 12.97
C TRP A 40 15.96 -2.29 13.81
N LEU A 41 15.35 -1.15 13.48
CA LEU A 41 15.56 0.08 14.24
C LEU A 41 15.12 -0.10 15.70
N MET A 42 14.01 -0.80 15.97
CA MET A 42 13.58 -1.07 17.34
C MET A 42 14.59 -1.90 18.11
N THR A 43 15.24 -2.88 17.50
CA THR A 43 16.29 -3.69 18.18
C THR A 43 17.52 -2.87 18.52
N SER A 44 17.82 -1.79 17.76
CA SER A 44 18.90 -0.87 18.07
C SER A 44 18.54 0.14 19.17
N LEU A 45 17.24 0.46 19.32
CA LEU A 45 16.73 1.40 20.33
C LEU A 45 16.43 0.74 21.68
N SER A 46 16.16 -0.57 21.69
CA SER A 46 15.76 -1.29 22.90
C SER A 46 16.17 -2.77 22.86
N THR A 47 16.66 -3.24 23.99
CA THR A 47 16.94 -4.66 24.24
C THR A 47 15.71 -5.46 24.69
N ASN A 48 14.58 -4.77 24.96
CA ASN A 48 13.35 -5.43 25.41
C ASN A 48 12.56 -6.00 24.22
N PRO A 49 12.39 -7.34 24.13
CA PRO A 49 11.65 -7.98 23.04
C PRO A 49 10.20 -7.51 22.92
N MET A 50 9.60 -7.02 24.01
CA MET A 50 8.24 -6.48 24.00
C MET A 50 8.11 -5.28 23.07
N HIS A 51 9.13 -4.41 22.99
CA HIS A 51 9.11 -3.24 22.10
C HIS A 51 9.12 -3.67 20.62
N VAL A 52 9.84 -4.75 20.27
CA VAL A 52 9.82 -5.30 18.90
C VAL A 52 8.44 -5.87 18.58
N ALA A 53 7.80 -6.57 19.52
CA ALA A 53 6.43 -7.06 19.34
C ALA A 53 5.42 -5.91 19.18
N LEU A 54 5.60 -4.81 19.92
CA LEU A 54 4.75 -3.62 19.80
C LEU A 54 4.86 -2.95 18.42
N VAL A 55 5.98 -3.03 17.72
CA VAL A 55 6.08 -2.54 16.32
C VAL A 55 5.09 -3.30 15.42
N GLN A 56 5.02 -4.62 15.55
CA GLN A 56 4.09 -5.44 14.77
C GLN A 56 2.63 -5.14 15.13
N VAL A 57 2.35 -4.98 16.41
CA VAL A 57 1.01 -4.60 16.88
C VAL A 57 0.62 -3.21 16.35
N ALA A 58 1.52 -2.22 16.44
CA ALA A 58 1.27 -0.87 15.94
C ALA A 58 0.99 -0.85 14.44
N GLY A 59 1.70 -1.64 13.64
CA GLY A 59 1.47 -1.75 12.20
C GLY A 59 0.16 -2.44 11.83
N SER A 60 -0.26 -3.47 12.59
CA SER A 60 -1.40 -4.32 12.25
C SER A 60 -2.71 -3.97 12.97
N ALA A 61 -2.67 -3.45 14.19
CA ALA A 61 -3.87 -3.14 14.98
C ALA A 61 -4.87 -2.22 14.27
N PRO A 62 -4.45 -1.16 13.54
CA PRO A 62 -5.39 -0.30 12.84
C PRO A 62 -6.25 -1.04 11.81
N MET A 63 -5.73 -2.12 11.21
CA MET A 63 -6.47 -2.92 10.25
C MET A 63 -7.72 -3.53 10.88
N PHE A 64 -7.61 -4.06 12.12
CA PHE A 64 -8.76 -4.63 12.83
C PHE A 64 -9.75 -3.57 13.29
N LEU A 65 -9.25 -2.42 13.75
CA LEU A 65 -10.08 -1.35 14.29
C LEU A 65 -10.81 -0.55 13.19
N LEU A 66 -10.15 -0.35 12.05
CA LEU A 66 -10.64 0.54 10.99
C LEU A 66 -11.22 -0.19 9.78
N ALA A 67 -11.21 -1.54 9.74
CA ALA A 67 -11.69 -2.30 8.57
C ALA A 67 -13.12 -1.93 8.17
N LEU A 68 -14.04 -1.85 9.13
CA LEU A 68 -15.45 -1.50 8.85
C LEU A 68 -15.62 -0.03 8.44
N PRO A 69 -15.14 0.98 9.20
CA PRO A 69 -15.28 2.38 8.78
C PRO A 69 -14.50 2.70 7.50
N ALA A 70 -13.35 2.06 7.25
CA ALA A 70 -12.60 2.23 6.01
C ALA A 70 -13.37 1.71 4.78
N GLY A 71 -14.06 0.57 4.92
CA GLY A 71 -14.94 0.04 3.88
C GLY A 71 -16.08 1.00 3.54
N ALA A 72 -16.80 1.48 4.55
CA ALA A 72 -17.88 2.43 4.37
C ALA A 72 -17.42 3.74 3.71
N MET A 73 -16.25 4.25 4.09
CA MET A 73 -15.66 5.44 3.47
C MET A 73 -15.30 5.21 1.99
N ALA A 74 -14.72 4.05 1.67
CA ALA A 74 -14.33 3.72 0.30
C ALA A 74 -15.52 3.62 -0.66
N ASP A 75 -16.72 3.32 -0.16
CA ASP A 75 -17.95 3.23 -0.96
C ASP A 75 -18.58 4.61 -1.23
N ILE A 76 -18.42 5.58 -0.32
CA ILE A 76 -19.08 6.88 -0.38
C ILE A 76 -18.23 7.91 -1.13
N VAL A 77 -16.89 7.85 -0.98
CA VAL A 77 -15.96 8.88 -1.48
C VAL A 77 -15.45 8.52 -2.88
N ASP A 78 -15.08 9.55 -3.66
CA ASP A 78 -14.35 9.33 -4.93
C ASP A 78 -13.05 8.56 -4.67
N LYS A 79 -12.99 7.32 -5.13
CA LYS A 79 -11.90 6.36 -4.87
C LYS A 79 -10.53 6.92 -5.24
N ARG A 80 -10.43 7.66 -6.35
CA ARG A 80 -9.17 8.26 -6.79
C ARG A 80 -8.69 9.32 -5.79
N ARG A 81 -9.57 10.25 -5.40
CA ARG A 81 -9.22 11.31 -4.43
C ARG A 81 -8.89 10.73 -3.07
N TYR A 82 -9.66 9.73 -2.65
CA TYR A 82 -9.44 9.03 -1.42
C TYR A 82 -8.06 8.34 -1.38
N LEU A 83 -7.75 7.56 -2.43
CA LEU A 83 -6.45 6.89 -2.54
C LEU A 83 -5.28 7.88 -2.61
N LEU A 84 -5.42 8.99 -3.33
CA LEU A 84 -4.40 10.05 -3.35
C LEU A 84 -4.16 10.65 -1.96
N GLY A 85 -5.22 10.89 -1.18
CA GLY A 85 -5.11 11.37 0.20
C GLY A 85 -4.40 10.38 1.11
N VAL A 86 -4.76 9.09 1.03
CA VAL A 86 -4.12 8.02 1.82
C VAL A 86 -2.65 7.85 1.42
N GLN A 87 -2.34 7.87 0.13
CA GLN A 87 -0.96 7.77 -0.36
C GLN A 87 -0.10 8.96 0.10
N LEU A 88 -0.66 10.16 0.07
CA LEU A 88 0.02 11.36 0.57
C LEU A 88 0.30 11.26 2.07
N TRP A 89 -0.69 10.79 2.85
CA TRP A 89 -0.51 10.51 4.27
C TRP A 89 0.63 9.52 4.53
N MET A 90 0.64 8.38 3.83
CA MET A 90 1.66 7.35 3.99
C MET A 90 3.05 7.86 3.55
N ALA A 91 3.12 8.62 2.46
CA ALA A 91 4.35 9.26 2.00
C ALA A 91 4.90 10.25 3.03
N ALA A 92 4.04 11.07 3.63
CA ALA A 92 4.44 12.03 4.66
C ALA A 92 4.97 11.33 5.91
N VAL A 93 4.27 10.29 6.39
CA VAL A 93 4.69 9.51 7.57
C VAL A 93 6.02 8.79 7.30
N ALA A 94 6.18 8.15 6.14
CA ALA A 94 7.41 7.46 5.78
C ALA A 94 8.60 8.43 5.60
N THR A 95 8.36 9.60 4.99
CA THR A 95 9.39 10.65 4.83
C THR A 95 9.80 11.19 6.19
N LEU A 96 8.85 11.46 7.08
CA LEU A 96 9.14 11.94 8.44
C LEU A 96 9.98 10.92 9.20
N LEU A 97 9.58 9.62 9.17
CA LEU A 97 10.35 8.57 9.84
C LEU A 97 11.76 8.42 9.24
N ALA A 98 11.89 8.47 7.92
CA ALA A 98 13.19 8.41 7.24
C ALA A 98 14.11 9.56 7.70
N THR A 99 13.60 10.78 7.71
CA THR A 99 14.34 11.98 8.09
C THR A 99 14.77 11.93 9.55
N LEU A 100 13.83 11.59 10.46
CA LEU A 100 14.14 11.52 11.89
C LEU A 100 15.13 10.39 12.20
N THR A 101 15.06 9.28 11.47
CA THR A 101 16.00 8.17 11.63
C THR A 101 17.38 8.53 11.09
N LEU A 102 17.46 9.21 9.95
CA LEU A 102 18.73 9.71 9.38
C LEU A 102 19.43 10.69 10.32
N LEU A 103 18.67 11.55 11.00
CA LEU A 103 19.16 12.52 11.95
C LEU A 103 19.47 11.93 13.34
N GLY A 104 19.19 10.64 13.57
CA GLY A 104 19.38 10.00 14.88
C GLY A 104 18.40 10.46 15.97
N LEU A 105 17.26 11.07 15.57
CA LEU A 105 16.27 11.64 16.49
C LEU A 105 15.12 10.68 16.81
N THR A 106 15.13 9.47 16.26
CA THR A 106 14.03 8.50 16.45
C THR A 106 14.13 7.88 17.85
N THR A 107 13.05 8.01 18.61
CA THR A 107 12.84 7.33 19.90
C THR A 107 11.89 6.15 19.75
N ILE A 108 11.85 5.27 20.76
CA ILE A 108 10.93 4.10 20.81
C ILE A 108 9.48 4.53 20.55
N TRP A 109 9.00 5.55 21.28
CA TRP A 109 7.62 6.03 21.19
C TRP A 109 7.32 6.71 19.85
N LEU A 110 8.28 7.42 19.30
CA LEU A 110 8.16 8.06 17.99
C LEU A 110 8.05 7.00 16.89
N LEU A 111 8.91 5.96 16.93
CA LEU A 111 8.83 4.84 16.00
C LEU A 111 7.48 4.13 16.08
N LEU A 112 7.00 3.81 17.28
CA LEU A 112 5.69 3.16 17.47
C LEU A 112 4.54 4.04 16.97
N SER A 113 4.56 5.34 17.26
CA SER A 113 3.52 6.27 16.80
C SER A 113 3.47 6.41 15.28
N LEU A 114 4.63 6.52 14.63
CA LEU A 114 4.69 6.62 13.16
C LEU A 114 4.38 5.28 12.48
N THR A 115 4.74 4.15 13.10
CA THR A 115 4.33 2.82 12.62
C THR A 115 2.80 2.65 12.74
N LEU A 116 2.21 3.09 13.84
CA LEU A 116 0.74 3.10 13.99
C LEU A 116 0.08 3.99 12.93
N ALA A 117 0.61 5.19 12.69
CA ALA A 117 0.11 6.09 11.66
C ALA A 117 0.22 5.50 10.24
N MET A 118 1.29 4.73 9.97
CA MET A 118 1.44 3.96 8.73
C MET A 118 0.38 2.85 8.64
N GLY A 119 0.15 2.11 9.72
CA GLY A 119 -0.88 1.08 9.82
C GLY A 119 -2.29 1.64 9.56
N VAL A 120 -2.60 2.84 10.04
CA VAL A 120 -3.86 3.55 9.71
C VAL A 120 -3.97 3.77 8.21
N GLY A 121 -2.92 4.26 7.54
CA GLY A 121 -2.90 4.42 6.09
C GLY A 121 -3.16 3.12 5.35
N THR A 122 -2.51 2.03 5.77
CA THR A 122 -2.71 0.69 5.19
C THR A 122 -4.15 0.20 5.36
N ALA A 123 -4.73 0.37 6.54
CA ALA A 123 -6.11 -0.01 6.82
C ALA A 123 -7.13 0.75 5.96
N LEU A 124 -6.89 2.04 5.74
CA LEU A 124 -7.72 2.88 4.87
C LEU A 124 -7.55 2.54 3.39
N MET A 125 -6.33 2.21 2.95
CA MET A 125 -6.02 1.92 1.55
C MET A 125 -6.68 0.64 1.04
N MET A 126 -6.72 -0.43 1.85
CA MET A 126 -7.04 -1.78 1.40
C MET A 126 -8.43 -1.94 0.77
N PRO A 127 -9.54 -1.48 1.40
CA PRO A 127 -10.86 -1.60 0.80
C PRO A 127 -11.01 -0.74 -0.47
N ALA A 128 -10.43 0.45 -0.50
CA ALA A 128 -10.48 1.33 -1.67
C ALA A 128 -9.70 0.74 -2.86
N TRP A 129 -8.57 0.09 -2.61
CA TRP A 129 -7.80 -0.61 -3.65
C TRP A 129 -8.56 -1.80 -4.23
N SER A 130 -9.19 -2.60 -3.37
CA SER A 130 -10.02 -3.73 -3.79
C SER A 130 -11.21 -3.28 -4.63
N ALA A 131 -11.84 -2.16 -4.26
CA ALA A 131 -12.96 -1.58 -4.99
C ALA A 131 -12.53 -0.89 -6.30
N LEU A 132 -11.26 -0.50 -6.45
CA LEU A 132 -10.72 0.12 -7.66
C LEU A 132 -10.46 -0.92 -8.77
N THR A 133 -9.96 -2.09 -8.43
CA THR A 133 -9.55 -3.13 -9.40
C THR A 133 -10.63 -3.45 -10.45
N PRO A 134 -11.91 -3.65 -10.10
CA PRO A 134 -12.97 -3.90 -11.08
C PRO A 134 -13.27 -2.72 -12.02
N GLU A 135 -12.89 -1.49 -11.64
CA GLU A 135 -13.08 -0.30 -12.49
C GLU A 135 -11.97 -0.16 -13.56
N LEU A 136 -10.87 -0.89 -13.41
CA LEU A 136 -9.67 -0.79 -14.26
C LEU A 136 -9.64 -1.80 -15.40
N VAL A 137 -10.41 -2.88 -15.28
CA VAL A 137 -10.40 -3.99 -16.24
C VAL A 137 -11.82 -4.40 -16.64
N SER A 138 -11.95 -5.11 -17.76
CA SER A 138 -13.23 -5.68 -18.15
C SER A 138 -13.67 -6.80 -17.17
N LYS A 139 -14.99 -7.08 -17.09
CA LYS A 139 -15.49 -8.20 -16.26
C LYS A 139 -14.85 -9.54 -16.64
N ARG A 140 -14.50 -9.74 -17.92
CA ARG A 140 -13.82 -10.94 -18.43
C ARG A 140 -12.40 -11.07 -17.86
N ASP A 141 -11.70 -9.95 -17.68
CA ASP A 141 -10.29 -9.93 -17.27
C ASP A 141 -10.11 -9.78 -15.74
N LEU A 142 -11.21 -9.60 -15.00
CA LEU A 142 -11.18 -9.42 -13.55
C LEU A 142 -10.50 -10.59 -12.80
N PRO A 143 -10.73 -11.88 -13.15
CA PRO A 143 -9.99 -12.98 -12.52
C PRO A 143 -8.47 -12.88 -12.74
N SER A 144 -8.02 -12.47 -13.94
CA SER A 144 -6.62 -12.21 -14.24
C SER A 144 -6.07 -11.08 -13.41
N ALA A 145 -6.81 -9.95 -13.25
CA ALA A 145 -6.40 -8.81 -12.45
C ALA A 145 -6.21 -9.18 -10.97
N ILE A 146 -7.13 -9.97 -10.41
CA ILE A 146 -7.05 -10.47 -9.02
C ILE A 146 -5.82 -11.38 -8.85
N ALA A 147 -5.62 -12.32 -9.78
CA ALA A 147 -4.46 -13.22 -9.74
C ALA A 147 -3.13 -12.47 -9.83
N LEU A 148 -3.02 -11.48 -10.73
CA LEU A 148 -1.84 -10.63 -10.86
C LEU A 148 -1.60 -9.77 -9.61
N SER A 149 -2.66 -9.22 -8.99
CA SER A 149 -2.53 -8.47 -7.74
C SER A 149 -1.99 -9.35 -6.62
N SER A 150 -2.50 -10.58 -6.48
CA SER A 150 -2.01 -11.55 -5.51
C SER A 150 -0.55 -11.96 -5.79
N LEU A 151 -0.19 -12.15 -7.07
CA LEU A 151 1.19 -12.42 -7.47
C LEU A 151 2.11 -11.26 -7.05
N GLY A 152 1.72 -10.01 -7.32
CA GLY A 152 2.47 -8.82 -6.95
C GLY A 152 2.74 -8.73 -5.44
N ILE A 153 1.73 -9.01 -4.61
CA ILE A 153 1.88 -9.04 -3.14
C ILE A 153 2.87 -10.14 -2.71
N ASN A 154 2.80 -11.35 -3.29
CA ASN A 154 3.70 -12.43 -2.92
C ASN A 154 5.15 -12.18 -3.38
N VAL A 155 5.34 -11.61 -4.56
CA VAL A 155 6.66 -11.17 -5.04
C VAL A 155 7.24 -10.11 -4.10
N ALA A 156 6.45 -9.13 -3.69
CA ALA A 156 6.88 -8.09 -2.76
C ALA A 156 7.25 -8.67 -1.38
N ARG A 157 6.46 -9.63 -0.88
CA ARG A 157 6.73 -10.33 0.39
C ARG A 157 8.04 -11.12 0.36
N ALA A 158 8.38 -11.71 -0.79
CA ALA A 158 9.63 -12.47 -0.94
C ALA A 158 10.85 -11.55 -1.11
N LEU A 159 10.72 -10.48 -1.93
CA LEU A 159 11.84 -9.61 -2.28
C LEU A 159 12.07 -8.49 -1.25
N GLY A 160 11.00 -7.95 -0.66
CA GLY A 160 11.07 -6.81 0.26
C GLY A 160 12.06 -7.01 1.42
N PRO A 161 11.92 -8.09 2.21
CA PRO A 161 12.83 -8.35 3.32
C PRO A 161 14.28 -8.55 2.88
N ALA A 162 14.53 -9.21 1.74
CA ALA A 162 15.87 -9.43 1.22
C ALA A 162 16.54 -8.10 0.83
N ILE A 163 15.81 -7.24 0.10
CA ILE A 163 16.29 -5.90 -0.26
C ILE A 163 16.51 -5.05 0.99
N ALA A 164 15.58 -5.12 1.95
CA ALA A 164 15.70 -4.38 3.21
C ALA A 164 16.95 -4.78 3.99
N GLY A 165 17.27 -6.07 4.09
CA GLY A 165 18.48 -6.53 4.76
C GLY A 165 19.76 -5.95 4.16
N VAL A 166 19.85 -5.91 2.82
CA VAL A 166 20.98 -5.29 2.11
C VAL A 166 21.02 -3.77 2.38
N LEU A 167 19.90 -3.08 2.28
CA LEU A 167 19.83 -1.62 2.50
C LEU A 167 20.20 -1.24 3.92
N VAL A 168 19.66 -1.96 4.90
CA VAL A 168 19.97 -1.71 6.32
C VAL A 168 21.46 -1.93 6.61
N SER A 169 22.07 -2.96 6.01
CA SER A 169 23.50 -3.23 6.21
C SER A 169 24.43 -2.20 5.58
N LEU A 170 24.02 -1.62 4.44
CA LEU A 170 24.84 -0.65 3.70
C LEU A 170 24.64 0.81 4.15
N SER A 171 23.40 1.16 4.47
CA SER A 171 23.01 2.57 4.67
C SER A 171 22.28 2.81 5.99
N GLY A 172 21.84 1.75 6.67
CA GLY A 172 21.02 1.85 7.86
C GLY A 172 19.50 1.84 7.57
N PRO A 173 18.67 1.75 8.62
CA PRO A 173 17.21 1.56 8.47
C PRO A 173 16.49 2.76 7.81
N TRP A 174 17.01 3.97 7.89
CA TRP A 174 16.41 5.15 7.26
C TRP A 174 16.20 4.99 5.75
N ALA A 175 17.10 4.24 5.07
CA ALA A 175 17.01 4.05 3.63
C ALA A 175 15.78 3.24 3.22
N THR A 176 15.34 2.28 4.05
CA THR A 176 14.11 1.51 3.78
C THR A 176 12.87 2.40 3.86
N PHE A 177 12.83 3.34 4.82
CA PHE A 177 11.73 4.29 4.95
C PHE A 177 11.71 5.30 3.81
N ALA A 178 12.88 5.79 3.38
CA ALA A 178 13.00 6.73 2.26
C ALA A 178 12.53 6.10 0.94
N LEU A 179 12.95 4.87 0.64
CA LEU A 179 12.52 4.16 -0.56
C LEU A 179 11.03 3.82 -0.51
N ASN A 180 10.49 3.49 0.65
CA ASN A 180 9.05 3.31 0.80
C ASN A 180 8.29 4.61 0.53
N ALA A 181 8.76 5.75 1.06
CA ALA A 181 8.18 7.06 0.76
C ALA A 181 8.16 7.35 -0.74
N LEU A 182 9.26 7.09 -1.45
CA LEU A 182 9.36 7.26 -2.91
C LEU A 182 8.38 6.36 -3.66
N SER A 183 8.14 5.14 -3.18
CA SER A 183 7.21 4.21 -3.82
C SER A 183 5.76 4.72 -3.79
N PHE A 184 5.35 5.43 -2.73
CA PHE A 184 4.02 6.05 -2.67
C PHE A 184 3.85 7.16 -3.70
N PHE A 185 4.90 7.94 -3.98
CA PHE A 185 4.85 8.94 -5.05
C PHE A 185 4.70 8.30 -6.43
N ALA A 186 5.29 7.12 -6.68
CA ALA A 186 5.09 6.39 -7.92
C ALA A 186 3.62 5.99 -8.12
N VAL A 187 2.94 5.49 -7.07
CA VAL A 187 1.51 5.18 -7.11
C VAL A 187 0.68 6.43 -7.34
N MET A 188 0.97 7.53 -6.63
CA MET A 188 0.29 8.81 -6.82
C MET A 188 0.42 9.33 -8.24
N ALA A 189 1.62 9.25 -8.84
CA ALA A 189 1.84 9.69 -10.23
C ALA A 189 0.93 8.94 -11.21
N VAL A 190 0.79 7.62 -11.07
CA VAL A 190 -0.13 6.84 -11.92
C VAL A 190 -1.59 7.19 -11.64
N LEU A 191 -2.00 7.34 -10.39
CA LEU A 191 -3.36 7.75 -10.04
C LEU A 191 -3.72 9.13 -10.59
N LEU A 192 -2.76 10.06 -10.68
CA LEU A 192 -2.95 11.38 -11.25
C LEU A 192 -3.15 11.36 -12.76
N THR A 193 -2.50 10.44 -13.46
CA THR A 193 -2.68 10.29 -14.92
C THR A 193 -3.97 9.54 -15.27
N TRP A 194 -4.53 8.78 -14.34
CA TRP A 194 -5.76 8.02 -14.59
C TRP A 194 -6.97 8.94 -14.73
N LYS A 195 -7.57 8.92 -15.93
CA LYS A 195 -8.84 9.58 -16.21
C LYS A 195 -9.98 8.58 -15.97
N ARG A 196 -10.76 8.79 -14.92
CA ARG A 196 -11.96 8.00 -14.67
C ARG A 196 -12.98 8.27 -15.74
N GLU A 197 -13.35 7.26 -16.55
CA GLU A 197 -14.55 7.32 -17.35
C GLU A 197 -15.74 7.31 -16.39
N ARG A 198 -16.54 8.39 -16.39
CA ARG A 198 -17.80 8.42 -15.62
C ARG A 198 -18.67 7.28 -16.16
N GLN A 199 -18.82 6.21 -15.40
CA GLN A 199 -19.92 5.29 -15.63
C GLN A 199 -21.18 6.10 -15.39
N VAL A 200 -21.89 6.40 -16.47
CA VAL A 200 -23.25 6.95 -16.40
C VAL A 200 -24.06 5.90 -15.66
N ALA A 201 -24.64 6.26 -14.52
CA ALA A 201 -25.49 5.38 -13.75
C ALA A 201 -26.56 4.82 -14.67
N ALA A 202 -26.52 3.52 -14.92
CA ALA A 202 -27.40 2.83 -15.90
C ALA A 202 -28.87 2.75 -15.42
N PHE A 203 -29.17 3.23 -14.20
CA PHE A 203 -30.52 3.25 -13.67
C PHE A 203 -30.88 4.65 -13.18
N PRO A 204 -32.01 5.22 -13.65
CA PRO A 204 -32.60 6.37 -12.98
C PRO A 204 -32.94 5.97 -11.55
N ALA A 205 -32.71 6.88 -10.59
CA ALA A 205 -33.13 6.68 -9.22
C ALA A 205 -34.64 6.32 -9.24
N GLU A 206 -35.01 5.15 -8.76
CA GLU A 206 -36.41 4.80 -8.53
C GLU A 206 -36.96 5.88 -7.57
N ARG A 207 -37.89 6.66 -8.09
CA ARG A 207 -38.69 7.57 -7.25
C ARG A 207 -39.68 6.71 -6.49
N LEU A 208 -39.48 6.54 -5.19
CA LEU A 208 -40.49 6.10 -4.26
C LEU A 208 -41.56 7.17 -4.10
#